data_928c21b9599d063155f1d8f565f2e1b7
#
_entry.id   928c21b9599d063155f1d8f565f2e1b7
#
_cell.length_a   1.000
_cell.length_b   1.000
_cell.length_c   1.000
_cell.angle_alpha   90.00
_cell.angle_beta   90.00
_cell.angle_gamma   90.00
#
_symmetry.space_group_name_H-M   'P 1'
#
loop_
_entity.id
_entity.type
_entity.pdbx_description
1 polymer ?
#
loop_
_entity_poly.entity_id
_entity_poly.type
_entity_poly.pdbx_seq_one_letter_code
_entity_poly.pdbx_strand_id
1 'polypeptide(L)'
;QAGMITRPVRERSIETIAAMVENGIRKSGFEEVGLLSLSSADHTEIGEIAKGLADRYEGSNVSLSLPSTRVDAFNITLANEFSRNGRRSGLTFAPEGGSERMRKVINKMVSEEDLIRTVAAAYSHGWRQVKLYFMVGLPTETDEDVLQVADLAKKVIAKGREVTGQNDIRCTVSIGGFVPKPHTPFQWAAQLDHETTDRRLKKLRDVVREDKRYGRAIGFRYHDGKPGIVEGLLSRGDRRVGAIIEQVWRDGGRFDGWSEHFSYDRWMTAASLALAGTGIDVDWYTTRERDYDEVLPWDHLDSGLDKDWLWGDWEDALAVADGSSDVEIEDCRWTPCYDCGVCPEMNTEIQIGPTGHTLLPLAVV
;
A
#
# COMPACT_ATOMS: atom_id res chain seq x y z
N GLN A 1 1.09 -6.79 -3.96
CA GLN A 1 0.44 -7.95 -4.60
C GLN A 1 -0.61 -7.53 -5.62
N ALA A 2 -1.57 -6.66 -5.27
CA ALA A 2 -2.63 -6.26 -6.19
C ALA A 2 -2.06 -5.71 -7.52
N GLY A 3 -1.02 -4.88 -7.47
CA GLY A 3 -0.36 -4.34 -8.67
C GLY A 3 0.34 -5.41 -9.52
N MET A 4 0.70 -6.55 -8.95
CA MET A 4 1.30 -7.66 -9.68
C MET A 4 0.23 -8.51 -10.38
N ILE A 5 -0.75 -9.02 -9.63
CA ILE A 5 -1.75 -9.96 -10.15
C ILE A 5 -2.85 -9.30 -11.01
N THR A 6 -2.86 -7.98 -11.15
CA THR A 6 -3.83 -7.24 -11.98
C THR A 6 -3.18 -6.55 -13.17
N ARG A 7 -1.95 -6.89 -13.53
CA ARG A 7 -1.29 -6.41 -14.75
C ARG A 7 -2.02 -6.88 -16.01
N PRO A 8 -1.90 -6.16 -17.12
CA PRO A 8 -1.35 -4.83 -17.30
C PRO A 8 -2.33 -3.72 -16.89
N VAL A 9 -1.90 -2.45 -16.98
CA VAL A 9 -2.76 -1.28 -16.74
C VAL A 9 -3.88 -1.24 -17.77
N ARG A 10 -5.11 -1.04 -17.29
CA ARG A 10 -6.32 -0.91 -18.13
C ARG A 10 -7.17 0.22 -17.57
N GLU A 11 -7.25 1.30 -18.32
CA GLU A 11 -8.03 2.49 -17.97
C GLU A 11 -9.44 2.41 -18.54
N ARG A 12 -10.41 2.99 -17.87
CA ARG A 12 -11.79 3.17 -18.35
C ARG A 12 -11.93 4.55 -18.95
N SER A 13 -12.77 4.70 -19.97
CA SER A 13 -13.04 6.01 -20.56
C SER A 13 -13.79 6.93 -19.60
N ILE A 14 -13.69 8.24 -19.84
CA ILE A 14 -14.39 9.28 -19.11
C ILE A 14 -15.90 9.00 -19.03
N GLU A 15 -16.50 8.62 -20.17
CA GLU A 15 -17.93 8.33 -20.28
C GLU A 15 -18.32 7.13 -19.42
N THR A 16 -17.49 6.08 -19.42
CA THR A 16 -17.72 4.88 -18.61
C THR A 16 -17.66 5.24 -17.12
N ILE A 17 -16.65 5.99 -16.70
CA ILE A 17 -16.51 6.43 -15.30
C ILE A 17 -17.69 7.31 -14.88
N ALA A 18 -18.07 8.27 -15.72
CA ALA A 18 -19.23 9.15 -15.45
C ALA A 18 -20.54 8.36 -15.30
N ALA A 19 -20.77 7.38 -16.18
CA ALA A 19 -21.94 6.50 -16.11
C ALA A 19 -21.93 5.62 -14.86
N MET A 20 -20.76 5.09 -14.45
CA MET A 20 -20.62 4.30 -13.21
C MET A 20 -20.93 5.13 -11.99
N VAL A 21 -20.42 6.37 -11.91
CA VAL A 21 -20.67 7.31 -10.81
C VAL A 21 -22.16 7.63 -10.71
N GLU A 22 -22.79 8.02 -11.82
CA GLU A 22 -24.23 8.33 -11.86
C GLU A 22 -25.10 7.14 -11.41
N ASN A 23 -24.81 5.95 -11.95
CA ASN A 23 -25.55 4.75 -11.61
C ASN A 23 -25.35 4.37 -10.13
N GLY A 24 -24.13 4.51 -9.61
CA GLY A 24 -23.79 4.27 -8.21
C GLY A 24 -24.60 5.17 -7.27
N ILE A 25 -24.59 6.47 -7.49
CA ILE A 25 -25.35 7.46 -6.70
C ILE A 25 -26.84 7.15 -6.76
N ARG A 26 -27.38 6.95 -7.96
CA ARG A 26 -28.80 6.69 -8.17
C ARG A 26 -29.29 5.42 -7.46
N LYS A 27 -28.47 4.35 -7.44
CA LYS A 27 -28.85 3.06 -6.84
C LYS A 27 -28.63 3.01 -5.34
N SER A 28 -27.64 3.72 -4.82
CA SER A 28 -27.27 3.65 -3.40
C SER A 28 -27.83 4.79 -2.56
N GLY A 29 -28.05 5.97 -3.18
CA GLY A 29 -28.45 7.18 -2.46
C GLY A 29 -27.33 7.79 -1.64
N PHE A 30 -26.05 7.35 -1.81
CA PHE A 30 -24.92 7.98 -1.13
C PHE A 30 -24.59 9.34 -1.69
N GLU A 31 -24.11 10.22 -0.80
CA GLU A 31 -23.69 11.59 -1.11
C GLU A 31 -22.17 11.72 -1.25
N GLU A 32 -21.42 10.62 -1.11
CA GLU A 32 -19.97 10.60 -1.31
C GLU A 32 -19.59 9.52 -2.33
N VAL A 33 -18.75 9.90 -3.28
CA VAL A 33 -18.19 9.01 -4.30
C VAL A 33 -16.68 9.06 -4.26
N GLY A 34 -16.06 7.91 -4.00
CA GLY A 34 -14.61 7.73 -4.10
C GLY A 34 -14.20 7.08 -5.41
N LEU A 35 -13.28 7.70 -6.15
CA LEU A 35 -12.63 7.08 -7.29
C LEU A 35 -11.49 6.19 -6.78
N LEU A 36 -11.72 4.88 -6.73
CA LEU A 36 -10.80 3.93 -6.14
C LEU A 36 -10.11 3.09 -7.23
N SER A 37 -8.78 3.10 -7.19
CA SER A 37 -7.91 2.19 -7.92
C SER A 37 -6.59 2.04 -7.16
N LEU A 38 -5.62 1.31 -7.70
CA LEU A 38 -4.27 1.22 -7.11
C LEU A 38 -3.56 2.58 -7.17
N SER A 39 -3.78 3.37 -8.22
CA SER A 39 -3.29 4.75 -8.33
C SER A 39 -4.21 5.55 -9.26
N SER A 40 -5.28 6.08 -8.71
CA SER A 40 -6.28 6.83 -9.51
C SER A 40 -5.72 8.13 -10.09
N ALA A 41 -4.71 8.72 -9.44
CA ALA A 41 -4.05 9.92 -9.94
C ALA A 41 -3.19 9.69 -11.19
N ASP A 42 -2.83 8.43 -11.49
CA ASP A 42 -2.03 8.07 -12.67
C ASP A 42 -2.87 7.83 -13.92
N HIS A 43 -4.20 7.89 -13.83
CA HIS A 43 -5.07 7.78 -14.99
C HIS A 43 -4.78 8.92 -15.98
N THR A 44 -4.60 8.60 -17.27
CA THR A 44 -4.16 9.57 -18.29
C THR A 44 -5.09 10.76 -18.42
N GLU A 45 -6.39 10.59 -18.20
CA GLU A 45 -7.42 11.62 -18.31
C GLU A 45 -7.98 12.08 -16.95
N ILE A 46 -7.25 11.87 -15.85
CA ILE A 46 -7.76 12.15 -14.50
C ILE A 46 -8.22 13.59 -14.30
N GLY A 47 -7.54 14.54 -14.93
CA GLY A 47 -7.90 15.96 -14.86
C GLY A 47 -9.28 16.26 -15.47
N GLU A 48 -9.58 15.67 -16.61
CA GLU A 48 -10.86 15.82 -17.31
C GLU A 48 -11.98 15.10 -16.55
N ILE A 49 -11.69 13.89 -16.03
CA ILE A 49 -12.62 13.13 -15.18
C ILE A 49 -12.99 13.96 -13.95
N ALA A 50 -11.99 14.47 -13.24
CA ALA A 50 -12.21 15.26 -12.03
C ALA A 50 -13.06 16.49 -12.30
N LYS A 51 -12.69 17.27 -13.33
CA LYS A 51 -13.42 18.47 -13.72
C LYS A 51 -14.85 18.13 -14.18
N GLY A 52 -15.01 17.16 -15.06
CA GLY A 52 -16.34 16.78 -15.58
C GLY A 52 -17.29 16.29 -14.49
N LEU A 53 -16.79 15.52 -13.53
CA LEU A 53 -17.57 15.07 -12.37
C LEU A 53 -17.87 16.25 -11.42
N ALA A 54 -16.89 17.11 -11.15
CA ALA A 54 -17.09 18.28 -10.30
C ALA A 54 -18.13 19.23 -10.88
N ASP A 55 -18.08 19.50 -12.20
CA ASP A 55 -19.07 20.35 -12.90
C ASP A 55 -20.47 19.71 -12.86
N ARG A 56 -20.57 18.40 -13.08
CA ARG A 56 -21.85 17.67 -13.10
C ARG A 56 -22.59 17.72 -11.77
N TYR A 57 -21.85 17.67 -10.66
CA TYR A 57 -22.43 17.64 -9.32
C TYR A 57 -22.32 18.98 -8.57
N GLU A 58 -21.96 20.05 -9.27
CA GLU A 58 -21.92 21.40 -8.70
C GLU A 58 -23.32 21.80 -8.16
N GLY A 59 -23.34 22.33 -6.93
CA GLY A 59 -24.58 22.68 -6.27
C GLY A 59 -25.42 21.51 -5.75
N SER A 60 -24.99 20.28 -5.96
CA SER A 60 -25.58 19.10 -5.32
C SER A 60 -24.90 18.80 -3.98
N ASN A 61 -25.49 17.89 -3.19
CA ASN A 61 -24.85 17.40 -1.95
C ASN A 61 -23.82 16.30 -2.21
N VAL A 62 -23.49 15.98 -3.47
CA VAL A 62 -22.55 14.92 -3.81
C VAL A 62 -21.13 15.44 -3.70
N SER A 63 -20.34 14.81 -2.83
CA SER A 63 -18.92 15.04 -2.69
C SER A 63 -18.10 13.98 -3.43
N LEU A 64 -16.99 14.43 -4.00
CA LEU A 64 -16.04 13.55 -4.70
C LEU A 64 -14.78 13.39 -3.85
N SER A 65 -14.21 12.19 -3.83
CA SER A 65 -12.94 11.92 -3.15
C SER A 65 -12.00 11.11 -4.02
N LEU A 66 -10.70 11.35 -3.84
CA LEU A 66 -9.61 10.59 -4.44
C LEU A 66 -8.77 9.98 -3.30
N PRO A 67 -9.11 8.76 -2.83
CA PRO A 67 -8.52 8.20 -1.61
C PRO A 67 -7.05 7.86 -1.74
N SER A 68 -6.58 7.54 -2.97
CA SER A 68 -5.21 7.09 -3.24
C SER A 68 -4.51 8.08 -4.15
N THR A 69 -3.55 8.81 -3.60
CA THR A 69 -2.73 9.75 -4.36
C THR A 69 -1.26 9.44 -4.11
N ARG A 70 -0.52 9.15 -5.17
CA ARG A 70 0.96 9.03 -5.10
C ARG A 70 1.55 10.41 -4.85
N VAL A 71 2.70 10.43 -4.17
CA VAL A 71 3.41 11.68 -3.86
C VAL A 71 3.81 12.44 -5.13
N ASP A 72 4.37 11.72 -6.09
CA ASP A 72 4.85 12.24 -7.37
C ASP A 72 3.73 12.61 -8.35
N ALA A 73 2.55 11.97 -8.24
CA ALA A 73 1.37 12.25 -9.05
C ALA A 73 0.43 13.30 -8.42
N PHE A 74 0.77 13.84 -7.25
CA PHE A 74 -0.08 14.84 -6.60
C PHE A 74 -0.09 16.15 -7.38
N ASN A 75 -1.28 16.52 -7.85
CA ASN A 75 -1.53 17.79 -8.52
C ASN A 75 -2.53 18.62 -7.72
N ILE A 76 -2.12 19.83 -7.35
CA ILE A 76 -2.95 20.72 -6.54
C ILE A 76 -4.25 21.13 -7.26
N THR A 77 -4.21 21.26 -8.59
CA THR A 77 -5.39 21.56 -9.40
C THR A 77 -6.40 20.42 -9.29
N LEU A 78 -5.92 19.16 -9.37
CA LEU A 78 -6.73 17.97 -9.19
C LEU A 78 -7.36 17.93 -7.79
N ALA A 79 -6.56 18.18 -6.74
CA ALA A 79 -7.04 18.22 -5.36
C ALA A 79 -8.10 19.31 -5.13
N ASN A 80 -7.98 20.46 -5.79
CA ASN A 80 -8.96 21.52 -5.74
C ASN A 80 -10.28 21.13 -6.42
N GLU A 81 -10.24 20.48 -7.59
CA GLU A 81 -11.45 19.98 -8.27
C GLU A 81 -12.23 19.00 -7.38
N PHE A 82 -11.55 18.03 -6.77
CA PHE A 82 -12.19 17.10 -5.83
C PHE A 82 -12.73 17.78 -4.55
N SER A 83 -12.16 18.92 -4.17
CA SER A 83 -12.60 19.67 -3.00
C SER A 83 -13.73 20.67 -3.29
N ARG A 84 -14.09 20.88 -4.56
CA ARG A 84 -15.02 21.94 -4.99
C ARG A 84 -16.44 21.72 -4.50
N ASN A 85 -16.89 20.47 -4.50
CA ASN A 85 -18.27 20.09 -4.17
C ASN A 85 -18.46 19.55 -2.74
N GLY A 86 -17.47 19.69 -1.84
CA GLY A 86 -17.59 19.11 -0.52
C GLY A 86 -16.52 19.56 0.47
N ARG A 87 -16.41 18.83 1.57
CA ARG A 87 -15.35 19.04 2.54
C ARG A 87 -14.02 18.62 1.94
N ARG A 88 -12.97 19.41 2.16
CA ARG A 88 -11.61 18.99 1.84
C ARG A 88 -11.33 17.66 2.51
N SER A 89 -11.09 16.62 1.71
CA SER A 89 -10.62 15.34 2.21
C SER A 89 -9.22 15.49 2.81
N GLY A 90 -8.92 14.69 3.83
CA GLY A 90 -7.54 14.61 4.35
C GLY A 90 -6.61 14.07 3.28
N LEU A 91 -5.44 14.68 3.12
CA LEU A 91 -4.42 14.18 2.20
C LEU A 91 -3.63 13.05 2.84
N THR A 92 -3.48 11.99 2.07
CA THR A 92 -2.71 10.81 2.47
C THR A 92 -1.65 10.53 1.41
N PHE A 93 -0.42 10.40 1.84
CA PHE A 93 0.71 10.03 1.00
C PHE A 93 1.36 8.76 1.55
N ALA A 94 1.86 7.92 0.67
CA ALA A 94 2.44 6.63 1.02
C ALA A 94 3.91 6.54 0.55
N PRO A 95 4.86 7.07 1.34
CA PRO A 95 6.28 6.85 1.06
C PRO A 95 6.67 5.37 1.22
N GLU A 96 5.95 4.60 2.04
CA GLU A 96 6.11 3.19 2.36
C GLU A 96 7.38 2.88 3.18
N GLY A 97 8.55 3.38 2.78
CA GLY A 97 9.82 3.23 3.48
C GLY A 97 10.28 4.52 4.16
N GLY A 98 10.88 4.43 5.37
CA GLY A 98 11.40 5.58 6.10
C GLY A 98 12.59 6.22 5.41
N SER A 99 13.54 5.43 4.92
CA SER A 99 14.73 5.88 4.20
C SER A 99 14.54 5.86 2.69
N GLU A 100 15.35 6.64 1.96
CA GLU A 100 15.41 6.57 0.50
C GLU A 100 15.91 5.22 0.02
N ARG A 101 16.88 4.63 0.75
CA ARG A 101 17.35 3.28 0.48
C ARG A 101 16.18 2.29 0.48
N MET A 102 15.34 2.30 1.52
CA MET A 102 14.20 1.39 1.58
C MET A 102 13.16 1.67 0.49
N ARG A 103 12.95 2.93 0.14
CA ARG A 103 12.06 3.26 -0.98
C ARG A 103 12.58 2.73 -2.31
N LYS A 104 13.89 2.77 -2.54
CA LYS A 104 14.52 2.16 -3.73
C LYS A 104 14.36 0.63 -3.71
N VAL A 105 14.66 -0.04 -2.59
CA VAL A 105 14.51 -1.51 -2.43
C VAL A 105 13.11 -2.01 -2.79
N ILE A 106 12.07 -1.27 -2.44
CA ILE A 106 10.70 -1.64 -2.78
C ILE A 106 10.22 -1.04 -4.12
N ASN A 107 11.14 -0.52 -4.93
CA ASN A 107 10.85 0.14 -6.21
C ASN A 107 9.80 1.26 -6.10
N LYS A 108 9.84 2.01 -4.99
CA LYS A 108 8.98 3.16 -4.72
C LYS A 108 9.77 4.45 -4.90
N MET A 109 9.85 4.94 -6.14
CA MET A 109 10.70 6.07 -6.53
C MET A 109 10.12 7.42 -6.08
N VAL A 110 10.06 7.59 -4.75
CA VAL A 110 9.66 8.84 -4.10
C VAL A 110 10.84 9.36 -3.30
N SER A 111 11.46 10.45 -3.77
CA SER A 111 12.52 11.10 -3.02
C SER A 111 11.98 11.87 -1.80
N GLU A 112 12.85 12.19 -0.86
CA GLU A 112 12.49 13.10 0.24
C GLU A 112 12.10 14.48 -0.31
N GLU A 113 12.80 14.97 -1.32
CA GLU A 113 12.52 16.26 -1.95
C GLU A 113 11.10 16.29 -2.56
N ASP A 114 10.70 15.23 -3.27
CA ASP A 114 9.36 15.11 -3.86
C ASP A 114 8.28 15.17 -2.78
N LEU A 115 8.47 14.43 -1.68
CA LEU A 115 7.53 14.48 -0.57
C LEU A 115 7.45 15.88 0.05
N ILE A 116 8.59 16.52 0.32
CA ILE A 116 8.62 17.84 0.93
C ILE A 116 8.01 18.89 0.01
N ARG A 117 8.28 18.84 -1.30
CA ARG A 117 7.66 19.71 -2.31
C ARG A 117 6.13 19.53 -2.33
N THR A 118 5.68 18.30 -2.34
CA THR A 118 4.25 17.94 -2.38
C THR A 118 3.51 18.42 -1.14
N VAL A 119 4.04 18.17 0.04
CA VAL A 119 3.40 18.64 1.29
C VAL A 119 3.44 20.16 1.43
N ALA A 120 4.50 20.82 0.94
CA ALA A 120 4.58 22.28 0.89
C ALA A 120 3.44 22.86 0.05
N ALA A 121 3.19 22.31 -1.14
CA ALA A 121 2.07 22.69 -1.99
C ALA A 121 0.72 22.47 -1.28
N ALA A 122 0.52 21.33 -0.66
CA ALA A 122 -0.70 21.04 0.10
C ALA A 122 -0.94 22.06 1.22
N TYR A 123 0.05 22.30 2.07
CA TYR A 123 -0.08 23.24 3.19
C TYR A 123 -0.30 24.69 2.73
N SER A 124 0.38 25.16 1.68
CA SER A 124 0.19 26.51 1.14
C SER A 124 -1.22 26.73 0.56
N HIS A 125 -1.92 25.66 0.17
CA HIS A 125 -3.31 25.70 -0.29
C HIS A 125 -4.33 25.43 0.83
N GLY A 126 -3.91 25.46 2.09
CA GLY A 126 -4.78 25.50 3.26
C GLY A 126 -5.05 24.17 3.93
N TRP A 127 -4.40 23.07 3.54
CA TRP A 127 -4.39 21.88 4.38
C TRP A 127 -3.60 22.17 5.67
N ARG A 128 -3.99 21.50 6.76
CA ARG A 128 -3.34 21.64 8.07
C ARG A 128 -2.80 20.33 8.60
N GLN A 129 -3.22 19.24 7.97
CA GLN A 129 -2.83 17.90 8.34
C GLN A 129 -2.62 17.05 7.09
N VAL A 130 -1.53 16.29 7.10
CA VAL A 130 -1.28 15.20 6.17
C VAL A 130 -1.13 13.89 6.91
N LYS A 131 -1.42 12.79 6.24
CA LYS A 131 -1.20 11.44 6.73
C LYS A 131 -0.14 10.77 5.86
N LEU A 132 0.83 10.15 6.50
CA LEU A 132 1.87 9.39 5.84
C LEU A 132 1.72 7.91 6.18
N TYR A 133 1.73 7.06 5.17
CA TYR A 133 1.75 5.62 5.34
C TYR A 133 3.16 5.08 5.20
N PHE A 134 3.52 4.18 6.12
CA PHE A 134 4.77 3.44 6.11
C PHE A 134 4.52 1.96 6.41
N MET A 135 5.50 1.14 6.04
CA MET A 135 5.61 -0.25 6.45
C MET A 135 6.83 -0.43 7.35
N VAL A 136 6.77 -1.39 8.25
CA VAL A 136 7.89 -1.88 9.07
C VAL A 136 8.08 -3.37 8.84
N GLY A 137 9.32 -3.84 8.82
CA GLY A 137 9.68 -5.22 8.53
C GLY A 137 9.85 -5.50 7.04
N LEU A 138 10.11 -4.47 6.25
CA LEU A 138 10.51 -4.63 4.84
C LEU A 138 11.81 -5.45 4.75
N PRO A 139 11.98 -6.28 3.70
CA PRO A 139 13.23 -6.99 3.49
C PRO A 139 14.44 -6.05 3.51
N THR A 140 15.52 -6.46 4.17
CA THR A 140 16.75 -5.69 4.37
C THR A 140 16.64 -4.43 5.24
N GLU A 141 15.47 -4.11 5.79
CA GLU A 141 15.24 -2.93 6.62
C GLU A 141 16.05 -2.99 7.92
N THR A 142 16.75 -1.91 8.24
CA THR A 142 17.49 -1.73 9.49
C THR A 142 16.70 -0.91 10.52
N ASP A 143 17.15 -0.89 11.77
CA ASP A 143 16.56 -0.02 12.80
C ASP A 143 16.71 1.46 12.45
N GLU A 144 17.80 1.84 11.77
CA GLU A 144 18.07 3.20 11.30
C GLU A 144 17.08 3.61 10.20
N ASP A 145 16.72 2.71 9.28
CA ASP A 145 15.71 2.97 8.26
C ASP A 145 14.34 3.27 8.88
N VAL A 146 13.98 2.50 9.91
CA VAL A 146 12.73 2.72 10.64
C VAL A 146 12.72 4.07 11.35
N LEU A 147 13.83 4.48 11.97
CA LEU A 147 13.91 5.77 12.65
C LEU A 147 13.79 6.97 11.72
N GLN A 148 14.19 6.84 10.46
CA GLN A 148 14.02 7.89 9.46
C GLN A 148 12.55 8.24 9.19
N VAL A 149 11.60 7.37 9.54
CA VAL A 149 10.16 7.70 9.54
C VAL A 149 9.87 8.92 10.45
N ALA A 150 10.50 8.97 11.64
CA ALA A 150 10.34 10.10 12.56
C ALA A 150 10.95 11.39 11.97
N ASP A 151 12.13 11.28 11.38
CA ASP A 151 12.82 12.43 10.81
C ASP A 151 12.05 13.00 9.59
N LEU A 152 11.50 12.13 8.75
CA LEU A 152 10.67 12.54 7.63
C LEU A 152 9.39 13.25 8.11
N ALA A 153 8.72 12.73 9.13
CA ALA A 153 7.55 13.38 9.72
C ALA A 153 7.87 14.76 10.34
N LYS A 154 9.04 14.90 10.98
CA LYS A 154 9.52 16.19 11.52
C LYS A 154 9.78 17.19 10.39
N LYS A 155 10.43 16.78 9.30
CA LYS A 155 10.70 17.61 8.11
C LYS A 155 9.39 18.09 7.46
N VAL A 156 8.39 17.20 7.34
CA VAL A 156 7.06 17.55 6.84
C VAL A 156 6.39 18.64 7.66
N ILE A 157 6.42 18.52 9.00
CA ILE A 157 5.85 19.55 9.89
C ILE A 157 6.64 20.84 9.82
N ALA A 158 7.98 20.75 9.82
CA ALA A 158 8.85 21.92 9.72
C ALA A 158 8.54 22.71 8.44
N LYS A 159 8.43 22.01 7.29
CA LYS A 159 8.11 22.63 6.01
C LYS A 159 6.70 23.24 6.01
N GLY A 160 5.74 22.57 6.58
CA GLY A 160 4.38 23.11 6.69
C GLY A 160 4.32 24.39 7.54
N ARG A 161 5.03 24.45 8.66
CA ARG A 161 5.17 25.67 9.48
C ARG A 161 5.89 26.80 8.74
N GLU A 162 6.93 26.45 7.97
CA GLU A 162 7.68 27.42 7.13
C GLU A 162 6.76 28.11 6.11
N VAL A 163 6.02 27.30 5.31
CA VAL A 163 5.22 27.85 4.21
C VAL A 163 3.92 28.53 4.66
N THR A 164 3.40 28.16 5.84
CA THR A 164 2.14 28.73 6.33
C THR A 164 2.30 29.80 7.42
N GLY A 165 3.48 29.85 8.05
CA GLY A 165 3.70 30.68 9.25
C GLY A 165 2.90 30.21 10.49
N GLN A 166 2.28 29.02 10.46
CA GLN A 166 1.36 28.54 11.49
C GLN A 166 1.94 27.35 12.27
N ASN A 167 1.62 27.26 13.54
CA ASN A 167 2.12 26.23 14.46
C ASN A 167 1.18 25.02 14.58
N ASP A 168 -0.04 25.09 14.06
CA ASP A 168 -1.08 24.05 14.18
C ASP A 168 -0.96 22.97 13.11
N ILE A 169 0.13 22.96 12.34
CA ILE A 169 0.44 21.94 11.34
C ILE A 169 0.66 20.59 12.03
N ARG A 170 0.05 19.55 11.46
CA ARG A 170 0.09 18.17 11.98
C ARG A 170 0.49 17.17 10.91
N CYS A 171 1.10 16.08 11.35
CA CYS A 171 1.37 14.92 10.52
C CYS A 171 0.91 13.66 11.28
N THR A 172 0.13 12.80 10.63
CA THR A 172 -0.20 11.48 11.18
C THR A 172 0.63 10.44 10.47
N VAL A 173 1.46 9.72 11.21
CA VAL A 173 2.21 8.56 10.73
C VAL A 173 1.38 7.30 10.99
N SER A 174 1.04 6.57 9.94
CA SER A 174 0.32 5.30 10.00
C SER A 174 1.24 4.19 9.52
N ILE A 175 1.48 3.18 10.35
CA ILE A 175 2.46 2.13 10.08
C ILE A 175 1.76 0.78 10.06
N GLY A 176 1.96 0.04 8.96
CA GLY A 176 1.57 -1.36 8.83
C GLY A 176 2.77 -2.28 8.94
N GLY A 177 2.58 -3.48 9.48
CA GLY A 177 3.57 -4.54 9.38
C GLY A 177 3.64 -5.05 7.94
N PHE A 178 4.85 -5.25 7.42
CA PHE A 178 5.03 -5.86 6.11
C PHE A 178 4.82 -7.38 6.21
N VAL A 179 4.02 -7.92 5.31
CA VAL A 179 3.80 -9.35 5.16
C VAL A 179 4.12 -9.73 3.71
N PRO A 180 5.13 -10.58 3.47
CA PRO A 180 5.42 -11.07 2.13
C PRO A 180 4.19 -11.75 1.51
N LYS A 181 3.87 -11.42 0.27
CA LYS A 181 2.67 -11.93 -0.41
C LYS A 181 3.03 -12.81 -1.60
N PRO A 182 2.20 -13.83 -1.90
CA PRO A 182 2.29 -14.60 -3.13
C PRO A 182 2.29 -13.73 -4.39
N HIS A 183 2.95 -14.20 -5.43
CA HIS A 183 3.05 -13.53 -6.73
C HIS A 183 3.62 -12.11 -6.65
N THR A 184 4.61 -11.92 -5.79
CA THR A 184 5.39 -10.68 -5.68
C THR A 184 6.87 -11.02 -5.59
N PRO A 185 7.80 -10.11 -5.96
CA PRO A 185 9.23 -10.34 -5.79
C PRO A 185 9.61 -10.76 -4.36
N PHE A 186 8.91 -10.25 -3.35
CA PHE A 186 9.18 -10.57 -1.95
C PHE A 186 8.49 -11.85 -1.43
N GLN A 187 7.92 -12.68 -2.30
CA GLN A 187 7.29 -13.95 -1.86
C GLN A 187 8.28 -14.93 -1.20
N TRP A 188 9.57 -14.81 -1.49
CA TRP A 188 10.64 -15.60 -0.89
C TRP A 188 11.20 -15.03 0.41
N ALA A 189 11.01 -13.74 0.63
CA ALA A 189 11.53 -13.04 1.81
C ALA A 189 10.95 -13.59 3.12
N ALA A 190 11.76 -13.59 4.17
CA ALA A 190 11.31 -13.82 5.52
C ALA A 190 10.41 -12.65 5.98
N GLN A 191 9.35 -12.96 6.72
CA GLN A 191 8.59 -11.96 7.45
C GLN A 191 9.31 -11.63 8.76
N LEU A 192 9.31 -10.39 9.18
CA LEU A 192 9.86 -10.01 10.46
C LEU A 192 9.01 -10.58 11.60
N ASP A 193 9.65 -11.10 12.65
CA ASP A 193 8.95 -11.58 13.84
C ASP A 193 8.24 -10.44 14.59
N HIS A 194 7.23 -10.80 15.40
CA HIS A 194 6.43 -9.80 16.08
C HIS A 194 7.20 -9.06 17.19
N GLU A 195 8.14 -9.71 17.86
CA GLU A 195 8.91 -9.10 18.95
C GLU A 195 9.83 -8.00 18.42
N THR A 196 10.51 -8.26 17.31
CA THR A 196 11.33 -7.27 16.61
C THR A 196 10.47 -6.14 16.04
N THR A 197 9.32 -6.46 15.47
CA THR A 197 8.36 -5.47 14.99
C THR A 197 7.93 -4.53 16.12
N ASP A 198 7.49 -5.07 17.25
CA ASP A 198 7.02 -4.30 18.40
C ASP A 198 8.16 -3.48 19.03
N ARG A 199 9.37 -4.04 19.10
CA ARG A 199 10.57 -3.32 19.55
C ARG A 199 10.88 -2.10 18.66
N ARG A 200 10.86 -2.27 17.34
CA ARG A 200 11.09 -1.18 16.37
C ARG A 200 10.02 -0.09 16.48
N LEU A 201 8.75 -0.48 16.53
CA LEU A 201 7.63 0.46 16.69
C LEU A 201 7.70 1.22 18.01
N LYS A 202 8.07 0.56 19.11
CA LYS A 202 8.27 1.20 20.40
C LYS A 202 9.39 2.22 20.34
N LYS A 203 10.57 1.84 19.81
CA LYS A 203 11.74 2.73 19.66
C LYS A 203 11.38 3.98 18.85
N LEU A 204 10.71 3.80 17.71
CA LEU A 204 10.26 4.89 16.86
C LEU A 204 9.30 5.85 17.60
N ARG A 205 8.33 5.29 18.31
CA ARG A 205 7.39 6.08 19.12
C ARG A 205 8.09 6.87 20.22
N ASP A 206 9.06 6.24 20.89
CA ASP A 206 9.77 6.87 22.00
C ASP A 206 10.62 8.05 21.50
N VAL A 207 11.35 7.90 20.38
CA VAL A 207 12.10 8.99 19.72
C VAL A 207 11.21 10.18 19.38
N VAL A 208 9.99 9.94 18.91
CA VAL A 208 9.06 11.04 18.61
C VAL A 208 8.51 11.68 19.87
N ARG A 209 8.21 10.90 20.93
CA ARG A 209 7.69 11.43 22.21
C ARG A 209 8.71 12.30 22.93
N GLU A 210 10.00 11.99 22.82
CA GLU A 210 11.09 12.76 23.40
C GLU A 210 11.36 14.08 22.66
N ASP A 211 10.92 14.20 21.42
CA ASP A 211 11.08 15.44 20.66
C ASP A 211 10.12 16.54 21.14
N LYS A 212 10.66 17.50 21.87
CA LYS A 212 9.89 18.61 22.47
C LYS A 212 9.32 19.58 21.45
N ARG A 213 9.92 19.64 20.25
CA ARG A 213 9.57 20.63 19.21
C ARG A 213 8.45 20.12 18.29
N TYR A 214 8.51 18.84 17.91
CA TYR A 214 7.62 18.26 16.91
C TYR A 214 6.73 17.15 17.45
N GLY A 215 7.09 16.49 18.54
CA GLY A 215 6.42 15.27 19.02
C GLY A 215 4.92 15.43 19.24
N ARG A 216 4.46 16.61 19.72
CA ARG A 216 3.02 16.89 19.91
C ARG A 216 2.24 17.07 18.59
N ALA A 217 2.94 17.35 17.49
CA ALA A 217 2.34 17.56 16.16
C ALA A 217 2.32 16.27 15.32
N ILE A 218 3.02 15.21 15.80
CA ILE A 218 3.06 13.90 15.14
C ILE A 218 2.11 12.95 15.87
N GLY A 219 1.08 12.50 15.15
CA GLY A 219 0.21 11.42 15.60
C GLY A 219 0.71 10.08 15.09
N PHE A 220 0.65 9.03 15.93
CA PHE A 220 0.98 7.67 15.53
C PHE A 220 -0.25 6.78 15.48
N ARG A 221 -0.34 5.96 14.43
CA ARG A 221 -1.28 4.85 14.30
C ARG A 221 -0.51 3.63 13.82
N TYR A 222 -0.56 2.56 14.55
CA TYR A 222 0.06 1.28 14.17
C TYR A 222 -0.71 0.13 14.83
N HIS A 223 -0.51 -1.06 14.29
CA HIS A 223 -0.94 -2.30 14.92
C HIS A 223 0.27 -3.05 15.45
N ASP A 224 0.08 -3.81 16.52
CA ASP A 224 1.11 -4.69 17.07
C ASP A 224 1.53 -5.75 16.03
N GLY A 225 2.70 -6.36 16.20
CA GLY A 225 3.24 -7.36 15.26
C GLY A 225 2.44 -8.67 15.20
N LYS A 226 1.76 -9.06 16.30
CA LYS A 226 1.05 -10.33 16.42
C LYS A 226 -0.02 -10.59 15.34
N PRO A 227 -0.91 -9.65 15.00
CA PRO A 227 -1.83 -9.82 13.87
C PRO A 227 -1.12 -10.06 12.55
N GLY A 228 0.05 -9.44 12.33
CA GLY A 228 0.86 -9.64 11.14
C GLY A 228 1.39 -11.07 10.99
N ILE A 229 1.73 -11.75 12.09
CA ILE A 229 2.13 -13.17 12.05
C ILE A 229 0.96 -14.05 11.60
N VAL A 230 -0.24 -13.81 12.13
CA VAL A 230 -1.43 -14.56 11.70
C VAL A 230 -1.77 -14.27 10.23
N GLU A 231 -1.64 -13.01 9.80
CA GLU A 231 -1.80 -12.64 8.38
C GLU A 231 -0.78 -13.38 7.49
N GLY A 232 0.48 -13.47 7.93
CA GLY A 232 1.52 -14.21 7.24
C GLY A 232 1.20 -15.70 7.14
N LEU A 233 0.76 -16.31 8.24
CA LEU A 233 0.31 -17.70 8.28
C LEU A 233 -0.81 -17.96 7.25
N LEU A 234 -1.82 -17.09 7.21
CA LEU A 234 -2.95 -17.22 6.29
C LEU A 234 -2.58 -16.93 4.83
N SER A 235 -1.69 -15.97 4.61
CA SER A 235 -1.28 -15.56 3.25
C SER A 235 -0.28 -16.50 2.59
N ARG A 236 0.55 -17.19 3.39
CA ARG A 236 1.71 -17.96 2.93
C ARG A 236 1.60 -19.47 3.24
N GLY A 237 0.54 -19.83 3.95
CA GLY A 237 0.31 -21.21 4.37
C GLY A 237 -0.23 -22.10 3.26
N ASP A 238 -0.06 -23.39 3.44
CA ASP A 238 -0.65 -24.41 2.58
C ASP A 238 -1.98 -24.92 3.18
N ARG A 239 -2.53 -25.99 2.58
CA ARG A 239 -3.82 -26.56 3.01
C ARG A 239 -3.88 -27.01 4.47
N ARG A 240 -2.74 -27.24 5.15
CA ARG A 240 -2.66 -27.59 6.57
C ARG A 240 -3.18 -26.45 7.46
N VAL A 241 -3.06 -25.20 6.99
CA VAL A 241 -3.60 -24.03 7.68
C VAL A 241 -5.13 -24.11 7.82
N GLY A 242 -5.82 -24.85 6.94
CA GLY A 242 -7.26 -25.12 7.08
C GLY A 242 -7.64 -25.79 8.41
N ALA A 243 -6.79 -26.73 8.89
CA ALA A 243 -7.03 -27.36 10.19
C ALA A 243 -6.80 -26.40 11.36
N ILE A 244 -5.86 -25.45 11.22
CA ILE A 244 -5.64 -24.40 12.22
C ILE A 244 -6.88 -23.48 12.30
N ILE A 245 -7.40 -23.04 11.15
CA ILE A 245 -8.59 -22.20 11.07
C ILE A 245 -9.79 -22.91 11.71
N GLU A 246 -9.98 -24.19 11.40
CA GLU A 246 -11.07 -25.00 11.98
C GLU A 246 -10.93 -25.09 13.50
N GLN A 247 -9.72 -25.32 14.02
CA GLN A 247 -9.48 -25.38 15.46
C GLN A 247 -9.74 -24.03 16.13
N VAL A 248 -9.24 -22.92 15.57
CA VAL A 248 -9.53 -21.56 16.05
C VAL A 248 -11.05 -21.31 16.12
N TRP A 249 -11.78 -21.75 15.10
CA TRP A 249 -13.24 -21.64 15.07
C TRP A 249 -13.90 -22.47 16.17
N ARG A 250 -13.44 -23.72 16.40
CA ARG A 250 -13.95 -24.61 17.46
C ARG A 250 -13.71 -24.02 18.86
N ASP A 251 -12.56 -23.34 19.03
CA ASP A 251 -12.18 -22.66 20.28
C ASP A 251 -12.85 -21.29 20.46
N GLY A 252 -13.88 -21.01 19.65
CA GLY A 252 -14.69 -19.81 19.76
C GLY A 252 -14.13 -18.56 19.08
N GLY A 253 -13.07 -18.69 18.24
CA GLY A 253 -12.55 -17.59 17.44
C GLY A 253 -13.59 -17.09 16.43
N ARG A 254 -13.89 -15.79 16.50
CA ARG A 254 -14.82 -15.08 15.62
C ARG A 254 -14.37 -13.63 15.52
N PHE A 255 -14.54 -13.05 14.33
CA PHE A 255 -14.30 -11.63 14.11
C PHE A 255 -12.88 -11.17 14.45
N ASP A 256 -11.86 -12.00 14.17
CA ASP A 256 -10.44 -11.71 14.49
C ASP A 256 -9.87 -10.47 13.75
N GLY A 257 -10.59 -9.91 12.77
CA GLY A 257 -10.28 -8.60 12.18
C GLY A 257 -10.51 -7.41 13.13
N TRP A 258 -11.16 -7.64 14.27
CA TRP A 258 -11.40 -6.63 15.30
C TRP A 258 -10.49 -6.90 16.50
N SER A 259 -9.74 -5.90 16.93
CA SER A 259 -8.72 -6.07 17.98
C SER A 259 -9.28 -6.61 19.30
N GLU A 260 -10.52 -6.27 19.65
CA GLU A 260 -11.22 -6.75 20.84
C GLU A 260 -11.59 -8.24 20.79
N HIS A 261 -11.63 -8.83 19.60
CA HIS A 261 -11.95 -10.24 19.39
C HIS A 261 -10.72 -11.09 19.06
N PHE A 262 -9.65 -10.45 18.63
CA PHE A 262 -8.40 -11.11 18.24
C PHE A 262 -7.69 -11.72 19.44
N SER A 263 -7.29 -12.98 19.33
CA SER A 263 -6.47 -13.68 20.33
C SER A 263 -5.32 -14.41 19.67
N TYR A 264 -4.12 -13.85 19.79
CA TYR A 264 -2.90 -14.46 19.28
C TYR A 264 -2.65 -15.85 19.88
N ASP A 265 -2.85 -15.98 21.20
CA ASP A 265 -2.60 -17.24 21.91
C ASP A 265 -3.52 -18.36 21.43
N ARG A 266 -4.77 -18.04 21.07
CA ARG A 266 -5.71 -19.00 20.46
C ARG A 266 -5.17 -19.51 19.13
N TRP A 267 -4.66 -18.62 18.26
CA TRP A 267 -4.04 -18.99 16.98
C TRP A 267 -2.82 -19.87 17.16
N MET A 268 -1.92 -19.52 18.08
CA MET A 268 -0.69 -20.29 18.34
C MET A 268 -0.99 -21.65 18.95
N THR A 269 -1.97 -21.75 19.86
CA THR A 269 -2.42 -23.03 20.42
C THR A 269 -3.04 -23.91 19.35
N ALA A 270 -3.92 -23.37 18.52
CA ALA A 270 -4.52 -24.10 17.40
C ALA A 270 -3.48 -24.59 16.39
N ALA A 271 -2.49 -23.74 16.08
CA ALA A 271 -1.40 -24.13 15.19
C ALA A 271 -0.54 -25.24 15.78
N SER A 272 -0.19 -25.16 17.05
CA SER A 272 0.57 -26.22 17.74
C SER A 272 -0.16 -27.56 17.71
N LEU A 273 -1.47 -27.57 17.89
CA LEU A 273 -2.29 -28.80 17.84
C LEU A 273 -2.41 -29.35 16.41
N ALA A 274 -2.74 -28.48 15.45
CA ALA A 274 -2.99 -28.90 14.07
C ALA A 274 -1.73 -29.33 13.32
N LEU A 275 -0.57 -28.77 13.68
CA LEU A 275 0.72 -29.09 13.08
C LEU A 275 1.51 -30.17 13.85
N ALA A 276 0.96 -30.70 14.94
CA ALA A 276 1.63 -31.72 15.75
C ALA A 276 2.09 -32.92 14.89
N GLY A 277 3.35 -33.32 15.03
CA GLY A 277 3.94 -34.44 14.28
C GLY A 277 4.32 -34.14 12.83
N THR A 278 4.09 -32.93 12.31
CA THR A 278 4.47 -32.55 10.94
C THR A 278 5.92 -32.07 10.83
N GLY A 279 6.55 -31.71 11.95
CA GLY A 279 7.89 -31.10 11.96
C GLY A 279 7.95 -29.65 11.53
N ILE A 280 6.81 -29.00 11.33
CA ILE A 280 6.69 -27.57 10.98
C ILE A 280 5.86 -26.82 12.03
N ASP A 281 6.07 -25.53 12.09
CA ASP A 281 5.38 -24.59 12.99
C ASP A 281 4.94 -23.32 12.24
N VAL A 282 4.50 -22.31 12.97
CA VAL A 282 4.08 -21.02 12.38
C VAL A 282 5.27 -20.31 11.75
N ASP A 283 6.44 -20.37 12.37
CA ASP A 283 7.64 -19.71 11.87
C ASP A 283 8.11 -20.30 10.54
N TRP A 284 7.90 -21.59 10.33
CA TRP A 284 8.15 -22.22 9.04
C TRP A 284 7.37 -21.59 7.89
N TYR A 285 6.16 -21.13 8.15
CA TYR A 285 5.35 -20.41 7.15
C TYR A 285 5.73 -18.94 7.03
N THR A 286 6.12 -18.28 8.11
CA THR A 286 6.20 -16.83 8.22
C THR A 286 7.62 -16.28 8.19
N THR A 287 8.45 -16.62 9.16
CA THR A 287 9.70 -15.92 9.48
C THR A 287 10.93 -16.49 8.80
N ARG A 288 10.82 -17.59 8.06
CA ARG A 288 11.94 -18.09 7.26
C ARG A 288 11.95 -17.52 5.85
N GLU A 289 13.14 -17.36 5.28
CA GLU A 289 13.37 -17.16 3.86
C GLU A 289 13.11 -18.46 3.10
N ARG A 290 12.69 -18.38 1.85
CA ARG A 290 12.41 -19.51 0.97
C ARG A 290 13.36 -19.50 -0.22
N ASP A 291 13.72 -20.67 -0.71
CA ASP A 291 14.59 -20.83 -1.87
C ASP A 291 13.80 -20.73 -3.18
N TYR A 292 14.49 -20.37 -4.25
CA TYR A 292 13.92 -20.35 -5.60
C TYR A 292 13.32 -21.69 -6.03
N ASP A 293 14.03 -22.79 -5.75
CA ASP A 293 13.62 -24.15 -6.13
C ASP A 293 12.52 -24.74 -5.23
N GLU A 294 12.15 -24.04 -4.15
CA GLU A 294 11.07 -24.49 -3.28
C GLU A 294 9.73 -24.42 -4.00
N VAL A 295 8.94 -25.50 -3.88
CA VAL A 295 7.54 -25.48 -4.35
C VAL A 295 6.69 -24.68 -3.37
N LEU A 296 6.19 -23.56 -3.83
CA LEU A 296 5.40 -22.67 -3.00
C LEU A 296 3.92 -23.09 -2.99
N PRO A 297 3.19 -22.85 -1.89
CA PRO A 297 1.78 -23.24 -1.76
C PRO A 297 0.86 -22.70 -2.86
N TRP A 298 1.24 -21.63 -3.52
CA TRP A 298 0.49 -20.94 -4.57
C TRP A 298 1.00 -21.19 -5.99
N ASP A 299 2.04 -21.99 -6.21
CA ASP A 299 2.59 -22.24 -7.56
C ASP A 299 1.60 -22.92 -8.53
N HIS A 300 0.52 -23.47 -7.99
CA HIS A 300 -0.58 -24.02 -8.80
C HIS A 300 -1.59 -22.95 -9.30
N LEU A 301 -1.43 -21.69 -8.89
CA LEU A 301 -2.27 -20.58 -9.31
C LEU A 301 -1.48 -19.73 -10.31
N ASP A 302 -1.94 -19.72 -11.54
CA ASP A 302 -1.34 -18.93 -12.59
C ASP A 302 -1.85 -17.49 -12.52
N SER A 303 -0.93 -16.55 -12.36
CA SER A 303 -1.18 -15.11 -12.40
C SER A 303 -0.66 -14.45 -13.67
N GLY A 304 -0.13 -15.23 -14.61
CA GLY A 304 0.54 -14.79 -15.82
C GLY A 304 1.94 -14.19 -15.59
N LEU A 305 2.39 -14.13 -14.32
CA LEU A 305 3.72 -13.62 -13.98
C LEU A 305 4.75 -14.73 -14.09
N ASP A 306 5.81 -14.46 -14.84
CA ASP A 306 6.95 -15.36 -14.93
C ASP A 306 7.68 -15.44 -13.59
N LYS A 307 8.03 -16.67 -13.15
CA LYS A 307 8.72 -16.92 -11.90
C LYS A 307 10.15 -16.38 -11.91
N ASP A 308 10.84 -16.55 -13.05
CA ASP A 308 12.22 -16.07 -13.20
C ASP A 308 12.29 -14.56 -13.18
N TRP A 309 11.30 -13.90 -13.80
CA TRP A 309 11.17 -12.45 -13.74
C TRP A 309 10.93 -11.94 -12.29
N LEU A 310 10.03 -12.60 -11.54
CA LEU A 310 9.81 -12.25 -10.12
C LEU A 310 11.05 -12.47 -9.27
N TRP A 311 11.83 -13.53 -9.57
CA TRP A 311 13.09 -13.81 -8.87
C TRP A 311 14.15 -12.78 -9.20
N GLY A 312 14.29 -12.39 -10.48
CA GLY A 312 15.19 -11.30 -10.88
C GLY A 312 14.88 -10.00 -10.14
N ASP A 313 13.62 -9.60 -10.04
CA ASP A 313 13.19 -8.44 -9.26
C ASP A 313 13.55 -8.56 -7.75
N TRP A 314 13.53 -9.79 -7.19
CA TRP A 314 13.99 -10.05 -5.83
C TRP A 314 15.51 -9.87 -5.69
N GLU A 315 16.29 -10.42 -6.60
CA GLU A 315 17.75 -10.25 -6.62
C GLU A 315 18.15 -8.78 -6.82
N ASP A 316 17.46 -8.05 -7.68
CA ASP A 316 17.65 -6.62 -7.87
C ASP A 316 17.37 -5.83 -6.60
N ALA A 317 16.31 -6.15 -5.88
CA ALA A 317 16.01 -5.53 -4.58
C ALA A 317 17.13 -5.75 -3.56
N LEU A 318 17.73 -6.95 -3.53
CA LEU A 318 18.89 -7.25 -2.66
C LEU A 318 20.14 -6.47 -3.09
N ALA A 319 20.42 -6.40 -4.40
CA ALA A 319 21.54 -5.65 -4.95
C ALA A 319 21.41 -4.14 -4.70
N VAL A 320 20.20 -3.61 -4.77
CA VAL A 320 19.91 -2.21 -4.38
C VAL A 320 20.13 -2.02 -2.88
N ALA A 321 19.75 -2.99 -2.06
CA ALA A 321 19.88 -2.90 -0.61
C ALA A 321 21.33 -2.83 -0.13
N ASP A 322 22.24 -3.55 -0.78
CA ASP A 322 23.68 -3.56 -0.46
C ASP A 322 24.50 -2.50 -1.23
N GLY A 323 23.86 -1.78 -2.16
CA GLY A 323 24.46 -0.69 -2.94
C GLY A 323 25.27 -1.18 -4.14
N SER A 324 25.16 -2.44 -4.55
CA SER A 324 25.84 -3.00 -5.73
C SER A 324 25.10 -2.68 -7.04
N SER A 325 23.85 -2.25 -6.96
CA SER A 325 23.03 -1.82 -8.09
C SER A 325 22.25 -0.55 -7.74
N ASP A 326 21.77 0.14 -8.77
CA ASP A 326 20.80 1.23 -8.64
C ASP A 326 19.48 0.78 -9.27
N VAL A 327 18.40 1.48 -8.91
CA VAL A 327 17.06 1.13 -9.43
C VAL A 327 16.89 1.69 -10.83
N GLU A 328 16.45 0.84 -11.74
CA GLU A 328 15.89 1.25 -13.01
C GLU A 328 14.35 1.23 -12.93
N ILE A 329 13.70 2.36 -13.27
CA ILE A 329 12.25 2.43 -13.27
C ILE A 329 11.72 1.88 -14.59
N GLU A 330 10.96 0.81 -14.50
CA GLU A 330 10.26 0.23 -15.62
C GLU A 330 8.76 0.45 -15.48
N ASP A 331 8.18 1.10 -16.49
CA ASP A 331 6.73 1.24 -16.60
C ASP A 331 6.34 1.00 -18.05
N CYS A 332 5.81 -0.18 -18.33
CA CYS A 332 5.49 -0.62 -19.69
C CYS A 332 4.45 0.24 -20.41
N ARG A 333 3.86 1.24 -19.73
CA ARG A 333 3.08 2.30 -20.42
C ARG A 333 3.97 3.22 -21.25
N TRP A 334 5.23 3.40 -20.82
CA TRP A 334 6.15 4.42 -21.35
C TRP A 334 7.52 3.88 -21.74
N THR A 335 7.88 2.68 -21.25
CA THR A 335 9.13 1.98 -21.57
C THR A 335 8.86 0.77 -22.46
N PRO A 336 9.87 0.18 -23.10
CA PRO A 336 9.75 -1.13 -23.73
C PRO A 336 9.22 -2.19 -22.76
N CYS A 337 8.61 -3.24 -23.28
CA CYS A 337 8.20 -4.39 -22.47
C CYS A 337 9.43 -5.00 -21.77
N TYR A 338 9.26 -5.32 -20.47
CA TYR A 338 10.28 -5.96 -19.64
C TYR A 338 9.96 -7.44 -19.34
N ASP A 339 9.17 -8.04 -20.23
CA ASP A 339 8.92 -9.48 -20.30
C ASP A 339 8.46 -10.17 -19.02
N CYS A 340 7.59 -9.49 -18.24
CA CYS A 340 7.03 -10.08 -17.00
C CYS A 340 6.11 -11.30 -17.23
N GLY A 341 5.83 -11.68 -18.48
CA GLY A 341 5.00 -12.82 -18.88
C GLY A 341 3.51 -12.51 -19.03
N VAL A 342 2.94 -11.58 -18.30
CA VAL A 342 1.48 -11.41 -18.15
C VAL A 342 0.73 -11.20 -19.48
N CYS A 343 1.23 -10.34 -20.35
CA CYS A 343 0.49 -10.01 -21.58
C CYS A 343 0.29 -11.21 -22.52
N PRO A 344 1.34 -12.00 -22.83
CA PRO A 344 1.19 -13.20 -23.65
C PRO A 344 0.40 -14.31 -22.94
N GLU A 345 0.70 -14.59 -21.66
CA GLU A 345 0.06 -15.69 -20.93
C GLU A 345 -1.43 -15.47 -20.72
N MET A 346 -1.84 -14.24 -20.40
CA MET A 346 -3.23 -13.89 -20.12
C MET A 346 -3.97 -13.35 -21.36
N ASN A 347 -3.34 -13.38 -22.54
CA ASN A 347 -3.89 -12.83 -23.79
C ASN A 347 -4.51 -11.44 -23.59
N THR A 348 -3.72 -10.53 -23.00
CA THR A 348 -4.15 -9.18 -22.65
C THR A 348 -3.12 -8.16 -23.10
N GLU A 349 -3.50 -6.89 -23.06
CA GLU A 349 -2.63 -5.77 -23.43
C GLU A 349 -2.88 -4.55 -22.58
N ILE A 350 -1.94 -3.59 -22.61
CA ILE A 350 -2.09 -2.28 -21.97
C ILE A 350 -3.23 -1.53 -22.67
N GLN A 351 -4.13 -0.96 -21.88
CA GLN A 351 -5.25 -0.15 -22.34
C GLN A 351 -5.28 1.18 -21.63
N ILE A 352 -4.75 2.22 -22.26
CA ILE A 352 -4.72 3.59 -21.74
C ILE A 352 -5.41 4.55 -22.71
N GLY A 353 -6.20 5.51 -22.18
CA GLY A 353 -6.89 6.53 -22.98
C GLY A 353 -5.93 7.65 -23.44
N PRO A 354 -6.35 8.57 -24.36
CA PRO A 354 -7.61 8.63 -25.10
C PRO A 354 -7.60 7.90 -26.46
N THR A 355 -6.59 7.09 -26.76
CA THR A 355 -6.34 6.54 -28.08
C THR A 355 -7.07 5.23 -28.36
N GLY A 356 -8.40 5.22 -28.26
CA GLY A 356 -9.24 4.25 -28.97
C GLY A 356 -9.13 2.77 -28.58
N HIS A 357 -8.59 2.43 -27.43
CA HIS A 357 -8.58 1.06 -26.94
C HIS A 357 -9.99 0.65 -26.50
N THR A 358 -10.48 -0.44 -27.01
CA THR A 358 -11.78 -1.00 -26.64
C THR A 358 -11.68 -1.47 -25.19
N LEU A 359 -12.32 -0.74 -24.28
CA LEU A 359 -12.43 -1.17 -22.89
C LEU A 359 -13.26 -2.45 -22.86
N LEU A 360 -12.76 -3.46 -22.16
CA LEU A 360 -13.54 -4.69 -21.93
C LEU A 360 -14.88 -4.30 -21.30
N PRO A 361 -16.02 -4.75 -21.89
CA PRO A 361 -17.33 -4.48 -21.29
C PRO A 361 -17.36 -5.10 -19.89
N LEU A 362 -17.82 -4.33 -18.90
CA LEU A 362 -18.14 -4.89 -17.61
C LEU A 362 -19.15 -6.01 -17.80
N ALA A 363 -18.80 -7.22 -17.41
CA ALA A 363 -19.80 -8.23 -17.19
C ALA A 363 -20.75 -7.66 -16.10
N VAL A 364 -21.95 -7.29 -16.52
CA VAL A 364 -23.00 -6.92 -15.58
C VAL A 364 -23.48 -8.24 -14.95
N VAL A 365 -23.01 -8.51 -13.73
CA VAL A 365 -23.56 -9.59 -12.90
C VAL A 365 -24.83 -9.09 -12.25
#